data_82662749588ac1c3a46ad7d8066ff806
#
_entry.id   82662749588ac1c3a46ad7d8066ff806
#
_cell.length_a   1.000
_cell.length_b   1.000
_cell.length_c   1.000
_cell.angle_alpha   90.00
_cell.angle_beta   90.00
_cell.angle_gamma   90.00
#
_symmetry.space_group_name_H-M   'P 1'
#
loop_
_entity.id
_entity.type
_entity.pdbx_description
1 polymer ?
#
loop_
_entity_poly.entity_id
_entity_poly.type
_entity_poly.pdbx_seq_one_letter_code
_entity_poly.pdbx_strand_id
1 'polypeptide(L)'
;LRACHLLQSLAHHLHTVDEQFTLFVATNFPPRLRGGDNAVRRRIRMIRFPRDYENGPDACRRIPGLARKLENEAQGIFNWMLEGYGMAMLEGVKIPAAVLQESNEYADSQDLVSQWFMSECELAEGECETVATMFRRYREWVEAQNDREGQMAQRGFTERLKKHIERKGLHIRLKKSDGKNYFVGVALRYDEPKRDAPDDFTDIP
;
A
#
# COMPACT_ATOMS: atom_id res chain seq x y z
N LEU A 1 11.38 14.02 1.95
CA LEU A 1 12.42 13.53 1.02
C LEU A 1 13.08 14.64 0.21
N ARG A 2 12.40 15.72 -0.18
CA ARG A 2 13.03 16.89 -0.84
C ARG A 2 13.81 17.78 0.12
N ALA A 3 13.46 17.82 1.40
CA ALA A 3 14.18 18.58 2.41
C ALA A 3 15.59 18.04 2.66
N CYS A 4 15.77 16.72 2.69
CA CYS A 4 17.11 16.10 2.81
C CYS A 4 18.02 16.40 1.61
N HIS A 5 17.49 16.43 0.38
CA HIS A 5 18.29 16.76 -0.81
C HIS A 5 18.76 18.21 -0.86
N LEU A 6 17.95 19.15 -0.33
CA LEU A 6 18.33 20.56 -0.27
C LEU A 6 19.42 20.81 0.78
N LEU A 7 19.42 20.10 1.89
CA LEU A 7 20.48 20.19 2.90
C LEU A 7 21.80 19.55 2.43
N GLN A 8 21.75 18.49 1.61
CA GLN A 8 22.95 17.88 1.00
C GLN A 8 23.62 18.78 -0.04
N SER A 9 22.87 19.69 -0.68
CA SER A 9 23.39 20.60 -1.70
C SER A 9 24.13 21.82 -1.12
N LEU A 10 23.92 22.14 0.15
CA LEU A 10 24.45 23.37 0.80
C LEU A 10 25.63 23.13 1.72
N ALA A 11 25.98 21.89 2.06
CA ALA A 11 27.05 21.59 2.99
C ALA A 11 28.08 20.62 2.42
N HIS A 12 29.30 21.04 2.25
CA HIS A 12 30.44 20.14 1.97
C HIS A 12 30.81 19.20 3.13
N HIS A 13 30.03 19.20 4.22
CA HIS A 13 30.16 18.30 5.34
C HIS A 13 28.84 17.57 5.57
N LEU A 14 28.87 16.22 5.53
CA LEU A 14 27.76 15.37 5.93
C LEU A 14 27.56 15.50 7.44
N HIS A 15 26.59 16.30 7.86
CA HIS A 15 26.11 16.28 9.23
C HIS A 15 25.02 15.22 9.36
N THR A 16 25.27 14.18 10.11
CA THR A 16 24.22 13.25 10.53
C THR A 16 23.44 13.94 11.65
N VAL A 17 22.22 14.31 11.36
CA VAL A 17 21.28 14.85 12.35
C VAL A 17 20.32 13.74 12.73
N ASP A 18 20.26 13.42 14.02
CA ASP A 18 19.23 12.52 14.55
C ASP A 18 17.86 13.20 14.39
N GLU A 19 16.97 12.58 13.61
CA GLU A 19 15.63 13.10 13.37
C GLU A 19 14.79 13.00 14.66
N GLN A 20 14.49 14.14 15.27
CA GLN A 20 13.68 14.25 16.49
C GLN A 20 12.30 14.85 16.23
N PHE A 21 11.72 14.63 15.05
CA PHE A 21 10.40 15.17 14.72
C PHE A 21 9.52 14.15 14.00
N THR A 22 8.21 14.33 14.13
CA THR A 22 7.22 13.59 13.35
C THR A 22 6.61 14.53 12.32
N LEU A 23 6.67 14.13 11.04
CA LEU A 23 6.11 14.94 9.95
C LEU A 23 4.62 14.63 9.79
N PHE A 24 3.78 15.67 9.90
CA PHE A 24 2.37 15.63 9.53
C PHE A 24 2.15 16.33 8.19
N VAL A 25 1.47 15.65 7.26
CA VAL A 25 1.15 16.21 5.95
C VAL A 25 -0.35 16.15 5.76
N ALA A 26 -1.00 17.32 5.67
CA ALA A 26 -2.40 17.44 5.29
C ALA A 26 -2.48 17.65 3.76
N THR A 27 -3.22 16.80 3.07
CA THR A 27 -3.36 16.85 1.62
C THR A 27 -4.66 16.21 1.18
N ASN A 28 -5.27 16.75 0.11
CA ASN A 28 -6.42 16.12 -0.57
C ASN A 28 -5.97 15.01 -1.53
N PHE A 29 -4.71 15.04 -1.96
CA PHE A 29 -4.16 14.07 -2.89
C PHE A 29 -2.95 13.38 -2.24
N PRO A 30 -3.09 12.13 -1.81
CA PRO A 30 -1.97 11.39 -1.23
C PRO A 30 -0.76 11.36 -2.18
N PRO A 31 0.46 11.60 -1.68
CA PRO A 31 1.66 11.61 -2.52
C PRO A 31 1.93 10.21 -3.08
N ARG A 32 2.36 10.09 -4.33
CA ARG A 32 2.80 8.81 -4.87
C ARG A 32 4.04 8.30 -4.14
N LEU A 33 3.98 7.08 -3.64
CA LEU A 33 5.11 6.41 -2.99
C LEU A 33 5.89 5.63 -4.03
N ARG A 34 7.14 6.02 -4.25
CA ARG A 34 8.02 5.28 -5.14
C ARG A 34 8.53 4.02 -4.46
N GLY A 35 8.38 2.89 -5.15
CA GLY A 35 8.89 1.60 -4.73
C GLY A 35 8.07 0.98 -3.58
N GLY A 36 7.51 -0.19 -3.77
CA GLY A 36 6.75 -0.96 -2.76
C GLY A 36 7.60 -1.42 -1.56
N ASP A 37 8.46 -0.54 -1.02
CA ASP A 37 9.35 -0.85 0.07
C ASP A 37 8.57 -0.96 1.40
N ASN A 38 8.73 -2.08 2.08
CA ASN A 38 8.17 -2.32 3.41
C ASN A 38 8.63 -1.27 4.45
N ALA A 39 9.78 -0.62 4.24
CA ALA A 39 10.25 0.44 5.12
C ALA A 39 9.36 1.68 5.05
N VAL A 40 8.92 2.06 3.85
CA VAL A 40 8.00 3.18 3.63
C VAL A 40 6.62 2.85 4.21
N ARG A 41 6.09 1.64 3.96
CA ARG A 41 4.81 1.19 4.50
C ARG A 41 4.76 1.26 6.03
N ARG A 42 5.82 0.87 6.72
CA ARG A 42 5.89 0.88 8.19
C ARG A 42 5.95 2.29 8.78
N ARG A 43 6.41 3.28 8.03
CA ARG A 43 6.60 4.66 8.48
C ARG A 43 5.41 5.56 8.20
N ILE A 44 4.59 5.24 7.19
CA ILE A 44 3.43 6.05 6.82
C ILE A 44 2.20 5.59 7.60
N ARG A 45 1.46 6.58 8.12
CA ARG A 45 0.15 6.39 8.75
C ARG A 45 -0.84 7.31 8.06
N MET A 46 -1.85 6.70 7.43
CA MET A 46 -2.93 7.41 6.77
C MET A 46 -4.07 7.61 7.76
N ILE A 47 -4.41 8.87 8.00
CA ILE A 47 -5.57 9.24 8.80
C ILE A 47 -6.56 9.90 7.85
N ARG A 48 -7.65 9.21 7.54
CA ARG A 48 -8.66 9.68 6.61
C ARG A 48 -9.72 10.53 7.31
N PHE A 49 -10.06 11.65 6.69
CA PHE A 49 -11.17 12.50 7.09
C PHE A 49 -12.25 12.44 5.99
N PRO A 50 -13.19 11.48 6.06
CA PRO A 50 -14.10 11.17 4.95
C PRO A 50 -15.28 12.15 4.82
N ARG A 51 -15.46 13.06 5.77
CA ARG A 51 -16.62 13.96 5.78
C ARG A 51 -16.35 15.22 4.96
N ASP A 52 -17.25 15.51 4.04
CA ASP A 52 -17.30 16.77 3.31
C ASP A 52 -18.36 17.69 3.94
N TYR A 53 -17.89 18.74 4.61
CA TYR A 53 -18.74 19.74 5.25
C TYR A 53 -19.13 20.89 4.32
N GLU A 54 -18.64 20.92 3.09
CA GLU A 54 -18.97 21.97 2.12
C GLU A 54 -20.07 21.52 1.16
N ASN A 55 -19.95 20.33 0.58
CA ASN A 55 -20.82 19.87 -0.49
C ASN A 55 -21.47 18.50 -0.21
N GLY A 56 -21.09 17.84 0.87
CA GLY A 56 -21.58 16.51 1.21
C GLY A 56 -22.84 16.51 2.07
N PRO A 57 -23.34 15.33 2.43
CA PRO A 57 -24.51 15.17 3.30
C PRO A 57 -24.32 15.79 4.70
N ASP A 58 -23.07 16.05 5.11
CA ASP A 58 -22.72 16.69 6.37
C ASP A 58 -22.54 18.22 6.24
N ALA A 59 -22.82 18.84 5.09
CA ALA A 59 -22.67 20.28 4.85
C ALA A 59 -23.43 21.14 5.86
N CYS A 60 -24.61 20.68 6.33
CA CYS A 60 -25.40 21.34 7.36
C CYS A 60 -24.73 21.38 8.74
N ARG A 61 -23.69 20.57 8.97
CA ARG A 61 -22.93 20.50 10.24
C ARG A 61 -21.70 21.40 10.26
N ARG A 62 -21.47 22.17 9.21
CA ARG A 62 -20.38 23.15 9.17
C ARG A 62 -20.54 24.15 10.32
N ILE A 63 -19.50 24.32 11.12
CA ILE A 63 -19.48 25.25 12.23
C ILE A 63 -18.75 26.54 11.78
N PRO A 64 -19.46 27.66 11.58
CA PRO A 64 -18.81 28.92 11.24
C PRO A 64 -17.85 29.37 12.34
N GLY A 65 -16.66 29.83 11.95
CA GLY A 65 -15.66 30.34 12.90
C GLY A 65 -15.05 29.25 13.81
N LEU A 66 -15.04 27.99 13.39
CA LEU A 66 -14.48 26.87 14.16
C LEU A 66 -13.05 27.15 14.65
N ALA A 67 -12.18 27.69 13.79
CA ALA A 67 -10.81 28.02 14.18
C ALA A 67 -10.75 28.91 15.44
N ARG A 68 -11.55 29.98 15.46
CA ARG A 68 -11.62 30.89 16.62
C ARG A 68 -12.19 30.22 17.88
N LYS A 69 -13.13 29.27 17.72
CA LYS A 69 -13.64 28.49 18.84
C LYS A 69 -12.56 27.59 19.43
N LEU A 70 -11.79 26.93 18.57
CA LEU A 70 -10.67 26.07 18.99
C LEU A 70 -9.54 26.90 19.66
N GLU A 71 -9.27 28.10 19.20
CA GLU A 71 -8.32 29.01 19.87
C GLU A 71 -8.76 29.32 21.30
N ASN A 72 -10.05 29.57 21.52
CA ASN A 72 -10.59 29.81 22.87
C ASN A 72 -10.55 28.58 23.78
N GLU A 73 -10.49 27.38 23.21
CA GLU A 73 -10.40 26.08 23.90
C GLU A 73 -8.96 25.55 24.01
N ALA A 74 -7.95 26.35 23.62
CA ALA A 74 -6.55 25.92 23.51
C ALA A 74 -6.02 25.26 24.79
N GLN A 75 -6.42 25.72 25.97
CA GLN A 75 -6.00 25.13 27.26
C GLN A 75 -6.58 23.72 27.44
N GLY A 76 -7.86 23.52 27.08
CA GLY A 76 -8.50 22.22 27.13
C GLY A 76 -7.85 21.24 26.14
N ILE A 77 -7.58 21.70 24.93
CA ILE A 77 -6.86 20.93 23.89
C ILE A 77 -5.48 20.52 24.40
N PHE A 78 -4.75 21.43 25.02
CA PHE A 78 -3.43 21.14 25.57
C PHE A 78 -3.49 20.09 26.70
N ASN A 79 -4.45 20.18 27.61
CA ASN A 79 -4.63 19.18 28.64
C ASN A 79 -4.94 17.78 28.04
N TRP A 80 -5.81 17.72 27.04
CA TRP A 80 -6.09 16.49 26.30
C TRP A 80 -4.84 15.89 25.65
N MET A 81 -3.98 16.73 25.09
CA MET A 81 -2.69 16.29 24.53
C MET A 81 -1.75 15.74 25.60
N LEU A 82 -1.71 16.34 26.79
CA LEU A 82 -0.93 15.85 27.93
C LEU A 82 -1.43 14.49 28.44
N GLU A 83 -2.75 14.29 28.51
CA GLU A 83 -3.34 13.00 28.85
C GLU A 83 -2.95 11.93 27.84
N GLY A 84 -3.06 12.24 26.52
CA GLY A 84 -2.64 11.34 25.45
C GLY A 84 -1.15 11.00 25.51
N TYR A 85 -0.31 11.96 25.83
CA TYR A 85 1.11 11.74 26.05
C TYR A 85 1.38 10.80 27.23
N GLY A 86 0.70 11.03 28.35
CA GLY A 86 0.78 10.15 29.53
C GLY A 86 0.40 8.71 29.21
N MET A 87 -0.70 8.51 28.48
CA MET A 87 -1.12 7.19 28.01
C MET A 87 -0.07 6.54 27.08
N ALA A 88 0.49 7.29 26.15
CA ALA A 88 1.51 6.80 25.23
C ALA A 88 2.80 6.40 25.97
N MET A 89 3.19 7.10 27.02
CA MET A 89 4.34 6.75 27.85
C MET A 89 4.14 5.47 28.67
N LEU A 90 2.93 5.21 29.14
CA LEU A 90 2.61 4.03 29.94
C LEU A 90 2.36 2.79 29.09
N GLU A 91 1.66 2.92 27.99
CA GLU A 91 1.14 1.80 27.19
C GLU A 91 1.81 1.67 25.82
N GLY A 92 2.66 2.61 25.44
CA GLY A 92 3.17 2.76 24.09
C GLY A 92 2.13 3.36 23.11
N VAL A 93 2.58 3.73 21.92
CA VAL A 93 1.68 4.26 20.88
C VAL A 93 0.94 3.09 20.20
N LYS A 94 -0.32 2.93 20.52
CA LYS A 94 -1.21 1.94 19.88
C LYS A 94 -1.85 2.55 18.63
N ILE A 95 -1.61 1.93 17.48
CA ILE A 95 -2.19 2.39 16.21
C ILE A 95 -3.59 1.80 16.07
N PRO A 96 -4.64 2.62 15.91
CA PRO A 96 -6.01 2.13 15.70
C PRO A 96 -6.12 1.25 14.45
N ALA A 97 -6.98 0.23 14.51
CA ALA A 97 -7.19 -0.71 13.38
C ALA A 97 -7.61 0.03 12.09
N ALA A 98 -8.45 1.05 12.19
CA ALA A 98 -8.85 1.87 11.04
C ALA A 98 -7.66 2.56 10.37
N VAL A 99 -6.71 3.11 11.15
CA VAL A 99 -5.50 3.75 10.61
C VAL A 99 -4.57 2.72 9.95
N LEU A 100 -4.47 1.53 10.52
CA LEU A 100 -3.70 0.43 9.92
C LEU A 100 -4.32 -0.02 8.60
N GLN A 101 -5.64 -0.19 8.56
CA GLN A 101 -6.37 -0.56 7.35
C GLN A 101 -6.15 0.47 6.24
N GLU A 102 -6.44 1.74 6.48
CA GLU A 102 -6.26 2.82 5.50
C GLU A 102 -4.80 2.92 5.01
N SER A 103 -3.83 2.77 5.94
CA SER A 103 -2.42 2.78 5.57
C SER A 103 -2.03 1.61 4.67
N ASN A 104 -2.59 0.43 4.91
CA ASN A 104 -2.35 -0.76 4.09
C ASN A 104 -3.02 -0.63 2.72
N GLU A 105 -4.27 -0.17 2.67
CA GLU A 105 -5.00 0.07 1.41
C GLU A 105 -4.27 1.10 0.53
N TYR A 106 -3.83 2.20 1.13
CA TYR A 106 -3.03 3.20 0.43
C TYR A 106 -1.73 2.60 -0.11
N ALA A 107 -0.99 1.86 0.71
CA ALA A 107 0.25 1.24 0.29
C ALA A 107 0.03 0.16 -0.80
N ASP A 108 -1.09 -0.57 -0.77
CA ASP A 108 -1.47 -1.52 -1.82
C ASP A 108 -1.84 -0.81 -3.12
N SER A 109 -2.51 0.33 -3.03
CA SER A 109 -2.82 1.17 -4.19
C SER A 109 -1.58 1.79 -4.87
N GLN A 110 -0.43 1.79 -4.21
CA GLN A 110 0.84 2.25 -4.78
C GLN A 110 1.72 1.10 -5.31
N ASP A 111 1.33 -0.16 -5.07
CA ASP A 111 2.06 -1.34 -5.54
C ASP A 111 1.50 -1.81 -6.89
N LEU A 112 2.26 -1.59 -7.96
CA LEU A 112 1.86 -1.95 -9.33
C LEU A 112 1.58 -3.45 -9.50
N VAL A 113 2.27 -4.33 -8.75
CA VAL A 113 1.98 -5.77 -8.79
C VAL A 113 0.61 -6.07 -8.17
N SER A 114 0.26 -5.37 -7.08
CA SER A 114 -1.06 -5.48 -6.46
C SER A 114 -2.17 -4.95 -7.38
N GLN A 115 -1.96 -3.80 -8.02
CA GLN A 115 -2.91 -3.22 -8.98
C GLN A 115 -3.13 -4.17 -10.16
N TRP A 116 -2.03 -4.64 -10.77
CA TRP A 116 -2.08 -5.60 -11.86
C TRP A 116 -2.84 -6.87 -11.47
N PHE A 117 -2.54 -7.43 -10.30
CA PHE A 117 -3.21 -8.64 -9.83
C PHE A 117 -4.72 -8.44 -9.69
N MET A 118 -5.15 -7.30 -9.17
CA MET A 118 -6.58 -6.99 -9.01
C MET A 118 -7.30 -6.76 -10.35
N SER A 119 -6.61 -6.21 -11.37
CA SER A 119 -7.19 -5.97 -12.70
C SER A 119 -7.17 -7.20 -13.60
N GLU A 120 -6.08 -7.95 -13.60
CA GLU A 120 -5.79 -8.98 -14.61
C GLU A 120 -5.96 -10.42 -14.10
N CYS A 121 -6.13 -10.62 -12.78
CA CYS A 121 -6.25 -11.95 -12.20
C CYS A 121 -7.61 -12.16 -11.53
N GLU A 122 -8.02 -13.41 -11.43
CA GLU A 122 -9.16 -13.85 -10.62
C GLU A 122 -8.80 -15.10 -9.82
N LEU A 123 -9.46 -15.27 -8.69
CA LEU A 123 -9.30 -16.48 -7.88
C LEU A 123 -10.10 -17.62 -8.55
N ALA A 124 -9.42 -18.71 -8.87
CA ALA A 124 -10.01 -19.85 -9.55
C ALA A 124 -9.44 -21.16 -8.95
N GLU A 125 -10.26 -21.85 -8.17
CA GLU A 125 -9.88 -23.14 -7.59
C GLU A 125 -9.59 -24.17 -8.70
N GLY A 126 -8.47 -24.89 -8.56
CA GLY A 126 -8.04 -25.88 -9.55
C GLY A 126 -7.29 -25.32 -10.75
N GLU A 127 -7.35 -24.01 -10.99
CA GLU A 127 -6.61 -23.39 -12.09
C GLU A 127 -5.19 -23.05 -11.66
N CYS A 128 -4.29 -23.01 -12.62
CA CYS A 128 -2.90 -22.64 -12.38
C CYS A 128 -2.31 -21.84 -13.52
N GLU A 129 -1.45 -20.89 -13.17
CA GLU A 129 -0.73 -20.07 -14.14
C GLU A 129 0.78 -20.14 -13.92
N THR A 130 1.56 -20.21 -15.00
CA THR A 130 3.01 -20.19 -14.84
C THR A 130 3.48 -18.80 -14.42
N VAL A 131 4.51 -18.77 -13.58
CA VAL A 131 5.15 -17.51 -13.19
C VAL A 131 5.64 -16.73 -14.41
N ALA A 132 6.10 -17.42 -15.46
CA ALA A 132 6.57 -16.81 -16.70
C ALA A 132 5.42 -16.12 -17.46
N THR A 133 4.26 -16.77 -17.59
CA THR A 133 3.07 -16.23 -18.23
C THR A 133 2.56 -14.99 -17.47
N MET A 134 2.42 -15.11 -16.15
CA MET A 134 1.98 -14.00 -15.31
C MET A 134 2.94 -12.80 -15.40
N PHE A 135 4.24 -13.07 -15.39
CA PHE A 135 5.24 -12.00 -15.51
C PHE A 135 5.23 -11.32 -16.89
N ARG A 136 5.02 -12.08 -17.97
CA ARG A 136 4.86 -11.51 -19.33
C ARG A 136 3.65 -10.58 -19.37
N ARG A 137 2.49 -11.02 -18.86
CA ARG A 137 1.26 -10.21 -18.81
C ARG A 137 1.41 -8.97 -17.94
N TYR A 138 2.10 -9.09 -16.82
CA TYR A 138 2.44 -7.94 -15.99
C TYR A 138 3.27 -6.90 -16.74
N ARG A 139 4.28 -7.34 -17.51
CA ARG A 139 5.10 -6.43 -18.31
C ARG A 139 4.28 -5.73 -19.40
N GLU A 140 3.45 -6.47 -20.15
CA GLU A 140 2.53 -5.92 -21.15
C GLU A 140 1.62 -4.85 -20.53
N TRP A 141 1.07 -5.13 -19.35
CA TRP A 141 0.21 -4.19 -18.63
C TRP A 141 0.96 -2.94 -18.17
N VAL A 142 2.16 -3.05 -17.65
CA VAL A 142 3.02 -1.92 -17.26
C VAL A 142 3.40 -1.07 -18.47
N GLU A 143 3.74 -1.68 -19.58
CA GLU A 143 4.07 -1.01 -20.85
C GLU A 143 2.86 -0.24 -21.38
N ALA A 144 1.66 -0.81 -21.33
CA ALA A 144 0.44 -0.14 -21.74
C ALA A 144 0.11 1.10 -20.90
N GLN A 145 0.51 1.12 -19.62
CA GLN A 145 0.34 2.27 -18.73
C GLN A 145 1.46 3.32 -18.87
N ASN A 146 2.46 3.07 -19.70
CA ASN A 146 3.64 3.91 -19.88
C ASN A 146 4.38 4.21 -18.54
N ASP A 147 4.33 3.26 -17.59
CA ASP A 147 4.93 3.40 -16.27
C ASP A 147 6.31 2.73 -16.22
N ARG A 148 7.36 3.57 -16.26
CA ARG A 148 8.75 3.08 -16.17
C ARG A 148 9.11 2.51 -14.79
N GLU A 149 8.38 2.88 -13.74
CA GLU A 149 8.65 2.43 -12.37
C GLU A 149 8.21 0.97 -12.13
N GLY A 150 7.30 0.46 -12.96
CA GLY A 150 6.85 -0.94 -12.93
C GLY A 150 7.85 -1.95 -13.50
N GLN A 151 8.90 -1.50 -14.16
CA GLN A 151 9.88 -2.39 -14.76
C GLN A 151 10.72 -3.09 -13.69
N MET A 152 10.67 -4.39 -13.68
CA MET A 152 11.42 -5.22 -12.73
C MET A 152 11.78 -6.57 -13.36
N ALA A 153 12.72 -7.29 -12.73
CA ALA A 153 13.02 -8.66 -13.10
C ALA A 153 11.93 -9.64 -12.59
N GLN A 154 11.77 -10.78 -13.25
CA GLN A 154 10.78 -11.81 -12.87
C GLN A 154 10.91 -12.26 -11.41
N ARG A 155 12.12 -12.34 -10.88
CA ARG A 155 12.33 -12.66 -9.45
C ARG A 155 11.68 -11.61 -8.54
N GLY A 156 11.88 -10.33 -8.84
CA GLY A 156 11.28 -9.23 -8.07
C GLY A 156 9.76 -9.23 -8.13
N PHE A 157 9.17 -9.49 -9.31
CA PHE A 157 7.75 -9.68 -9.49
C PHE A 157 7.22 -10.83 -8.64
N THR A 158 7.85 -12.01 -8.71
CA THR A 158 7.43 -13.19 -7.96
C THR A 158 7.44 -12.95 -6.45
N GLU A 159 8.49 -12.30 -5.91
CA GLU A 159 8.58 -11.99 -4.48
C GLU A 159 7.50 -10.97 -4.04
N ARG A 160 7.21 -9.98 -4.85
CA ARG A 160 6.14 -9.00 -4.56
C ARG A 160 4.76 -9.65 -4.62
N LEU A 161 4.51 -10.50 -5.62
CA LEU A 161 3.26 -11.21 -5.74
C LEU A 161 3.02 -12.17 -4.57
N LYS A 162 4.03 -12.93 -4.12
CA LYS A 162 3.94 -13.76 -2.91
C LYS A 162 3.55 -12.91 -1.69
N LYS A 163 4.21 -11.79 -1.47
CA LYS A 163 3.89 -10.88 -0.36
C LYS A 163 2.47 -10.33 -0.45
N HIS A 164 1.97 -10.06 -1.66
CA HIS A 164 0.59 -9.64 -1.86
C HIS A 164 -0.38 -10.75 -1.46
N ILE A 165 -0.15 -11.99 -1.93
CA ILE A 165 -0.95 -13.17 -1.62
C ILE A 165 -1.01 -13.42 -0.11
N GLU A 166 0.13 -13.41 0.57
CA GLU A 166 0.23 -13.60 2.02
C GLU A 166 -0.54 -12.52 2.80
N ARG A 167 -0.36 -11.24 2.43
CA ARG A 167 -1.04 -10.12 3.10
C ARG A 167 -2.56 -10.16 2.96
N LYS A 168 -3.04 -10.58 1.80
CA LYS A 168 -4.48 -10.66 1.52
C LYS A 168 -5.10 -11.99 2.00
N GLY A 169 -4.28 -12.91 2.53
CA GLY A 169 -4.75 -14.23 2.96
C GLY A 169 -5.34 -15.05 1.82
N LEU A 170 -4.83 -14.88 0.58
CA LEU A 170 -5.35 -15.57 -0.58
C LEU A 170 -4.91 -17.03 -0.60
N HIS A 171 -5.81 -17.94 -0.94
CA HIS A 171 -5.55 -19.37 -1.04
C HIS A 171 -4.81 -19.74 -2.34
N ILE A 172 -3.73 -19.04 -2.65
CA ILE A 172 -2.87 -19.25 -3.80
C ILE A 172 -1.55 -19.88 -3.33
N ARG A 173 -1.12 -20.94 -3.96
CA ARG A 173 0.11 -21.68 -3.61
C ARG A 173 1.08 -21.66 -4.78
N LEU A 174 2.37 -21.50 -4.49
CA LEU A 174 3.42 -21.65 -5.47
C LEU A 174 3.87 -23.13 -5.47
N LYS A 175 3.74 -23.81 -6.61
CA LYS A 175 4.22 -25.18 -6.84
C LYS A 175 5.25 -25.20 -7.96
N LYS A 176 6.11 -26.22 -7.95
CA LYS A 176 7.06 -26.49 -9.02
C LYS A 176 6.72 -27.83 -9.66
N SER A 177 6.49 -27.84 -10.97
CA SER A 177 6.27 -29.04 -11.78
C SER A 177 7.00 -28.87 -13.10
N ASP A 178 7.55 -29.94 -13.68
CA ASP A 178 8.27 -29.98 -14.96
C ASP A 178 9.31 -28.85 -15.14
N GLY A 179 10.04 -28.54 -14.08
CA GLY A 179 11.04 -27.48 -14.08
C GLY A 179 10.49 -26.06 -14.09
N LYS A 180 9.16 -25.87 -14.09
CA LYS A 180 8.48 -24.58 -14.09
C LYS A 180 7.83 -24.31 -12.74
N ASN A 181 7.67 -23.04 -12.41
CA ASN A 181 6.94 -22.59 -11.22
C ASN A 181 5.55 -22.11 -11.61
N TYR A 182 4.53 -22.52 -10.83
CA TYR A 182 3.11 -22.23 -11.05
C TYR A 182 2.51 -21.59 -9.79
N PHE A 183 1.64 -20.61 -9.97
CA PHE A 183 0.70 -20.18 -8.95
C PHE A 183 -0.60 -20.96 -9.16
N VAL A 184 -1.01 -21.72 -8.13
CA VAL A 184 -2.23 -22.56 -8.13
C VAL A 184 -3.31 -21.84 -7.34
N GLY A 185 -4.54 -21.82 -7.86
CA GLY A 185 -5.68 -21.10 -7.28
C GLY A 185 -5.90 -19.72 -7.91
N VAL A 186 -5.30 -19.47 -9.09
CA VAL A 186 -5.44 -18.20 -9.80
C VAL A 186 -5.50 -18.43 -11.31
N ALA A 187 -6.33 -17.65 -12.00
CA ALA A 187 -6.40 -17.56 -13.45
C ALA A 187 -6.20 -16.11 -13.91
N LEU A 188 -5.69 -15.94 -15.13
CA LEU A 188 -5.63 -14.65 -15.80
C LEU A 188 -6.97 -14.34 -16.48
N ARG A 189 -7.42 -13.08 -16.37
CA ARG A 189 -8.61 -12.58 -17.07
C ARG A 189 -8.24 -12.23 -18.51
N TYR A 190 -8.45 -13.14 -19.46
CA TYR A 190 -8.28 -12.88 -20.90
C TYR A 190 -9.11 -13.83 -21.75
N ASP A 191 -9.48 -13.39 -22.94
CA ASP A 191 -10.40 -14.11 -23.86
C ASP A 191 -9.70 -15.20 -24.71
N GLU A 192 -8.45 -15.57 -24.42
CA GLU A 192 -7.78 -16.64 -25.15
C GLU A 192 -8.12 -18.03 -24.57
N PRO A 193 -8.29 -19.07 -25.42
CA PRO A 193 -8.56 -20.42 -24.96
C PRO A 193 -7.43 -20.92 -24.04
N LYS A 194 -7.81 -21.46 -22.89
CA LYS A 194 -6.91 -22.00 -21.87
C LYS A 194 -6.03 -23.09 -22.49
N ARG A 195 -4.72 -22.97 -22.30
CA ARG A 195 -3.81 -24.09 -22.52
C ARG A 195 -3.96 -25.04 -21.34
N ASP A 196 -4.16 -26.31 -21.64
CA ASP A 196 -4.39 -27.36 -20.67
C ASP A 196 -3.44 -27.28 -19.48
N ALA A 197 -4.01 -27.31 -18.27
CA ALA A 197 -3.23 -27.41 -17.04
C ALA A 197 -2.51 -28.79 -17.05
N PRO A 198 -1.28 -28.90 -16.55
CA PRO A 198 -0.66 -30.21 -16.39
C PRO A 198 -1.54 -31.08 -15.47
N ASP A 199 -1.75 -32.35 -15.86
CA ASP A 199 -2.60 -33.32 -15.16
C ASP A 199 -2.26 -33.51 -13.66
N ASP A 200 -1.08 -33.04 -13.24
CA ASP A 200 -0.55 -33.16 -11.88
C ASP A 200 -1.25 -32.25 -10.83
N PHE A 201 -2.23 -31.43 -11.24
CA PHE A 201 -2.92 -30.46 -10.34
C PHE A 201 -4.40 -30.79 -10.10
N THR A 202 -4.94 -31.84 -10.71
CA THR A 202 -6.35 -32.24 -10.61
C THR A 202 -6.71 -33.00 -9.33
N ASP A 203 -5.71 -33.55 -8.61
CA ASP A 203 -5.90 -34.27 -7.35
C ASP A 203 -5.49 -33.46 -6.13
N ILE A 204 -6.30 -32.45 -5.77
CA ILE A 204 -6.18 -31.76 -4.49
C ILE A 204 -7.51 -31.87 -3.76
N PRO A 205 -7.55 -32.59 -2.61
CA PRO A 205 -8.72 -32.65 -1.76
C PRO A 205 -9.04 -31.30 -1.10
#